data_c9779f88188c50c904a7e2fa87e14e7b
#
_entry.id   c9779f88188c50c904a7e2fa87e14e7b
#
_cell.length_a   1.000
_cell.length_b   1.000
_cell.length_c   1.000
_cell.angle_alpha   90.00
_cell.angle_beta   90.00
_cell.angle_gamma   90.00
#
_symmetry.space_group_name_H-M   'P 1'
#
loop_
_entity.id
_entity.type
_entity.pdbx_description
1 polymer ?
#
loop_
_entity_poly.entity_id
_entity_poly.type
_entity_poly.pdbx_seq_one_letter_code
_entity_poly.pdbx_strand_id
1 'polypeptide(L)'
;MLQGDYSTYPNQPLLILDGFEIDLQTMVDLDPERVESITLLKDAAATAIYGSKAANGVIVIETKAPLPGDLRITYAGNIRLELPDLSGYDLLNAEEKLRVEKMAGYYPEDSDYSYVQIYQQYLREVRRGVNTDWLDIPLRNAVQHRHAVTLEGGDRALRYKLYVGGNFTPGVMKESTRKTQTAALDLSYRFNKLLI
;
A
#
# COMPACT_ATOMS: atom_id res chain seq x y z
N MET A 1 4.38 -13.89 -20.36
CA MET A 1 4.75 -12.46 -20.30
C MET A 1 3.53 -11.67 -20.73
N LEU A 2 2.71 -11.24 -19.78
CA LEU A 2 1.58 -10.35 -20.06
C LEU A 2 2.08 -8.92 -19.81
N GLN A 3 2.43 -8.23 -20.87
CA GLN A 3 2.56 -6.78 -20.86
C GLN A 3 1.15 -6.23 -20.63
N GLY A 4 0.85 -5.87 -19.39
CA GLY A 4 -0.35 -5.12 -19.06
C GLY A 4 -0.24 -3.74 -19.69
N ASP A 5 -1.06 -3.51 -20.69
CA ASP A 5 -1.23 -2.19 -21.29
C ASP A 5 -1.89 -1.28 -20.27
N TYR A 6 -1.09 -0.47 -19.54
CA TYR A 6 -1.54 0.47 -18.52
C TYR A 6 -2.18 1.75 -19.09
N SER A 7 -2.51 1.75 -20.40
CA SER A 7 -3.19 2.87 -21.05
C SER A 7 -4.68 3.02 -20.69
N THR A 8 -5.16 2.29 -19.70
CA THR A 8 -6.61 2.15 -19.42
C THR A 8 -7.23 3.27 -18.59
N TYR A 9 -6.46 4.27 -18.17
CA TYR A 9 -7.03 5.41 -17.44
C TYR A 9 -6.84 6.70 -18.23
N PRO A 10 -7.82 7.10 -19.07
CA PRO A 10 -7.70 8.24 -19.99
C PRO A 10 -7.49 9.61 -19.28
N ASN A 11 -7.62 9.65 -17.96
CA ASN A 11 -7.50 10.88 -17.15
C ASN A 11 -6.30 10.87 -16.18
N GLN A 12 -5.30 9.99 -16.38
CA GLN A 12 -4.11 10.05 -15.52
C GLN A 12 -3.21 11.23 -15.88
N PRO A 13 -2.65 11.92 -14.88
CA PRO A 13 -1.57 12.88 -15.12
C PRO A 13 -0.30 12.14 -15.56
N LEU A 14 0.55 12.83 -16.29
CA LEU A 14 1.89 12.34 -16.60
C LEU A 14 2.76 12.38 -15.36
N LEU A 15 3.46 11.29 -15.05
CA LEU A 15 4.34 11.20 -13.89
C LEU A 15 5.80 11.28 -14.33
N ILE A 16 6.54 12.22 -13.76
CA ILE A 16 7.96 12.45 -14.06
C ILE A 16 8.75 12.33 -12.77
N LEU A 17 9.74 11.46 -12.76
CA LEU A 17 10.71 11.30 -11.66
C LEU A 17 12.10 11.65 -12.17
N ASP A 18 12.73 12.70 -11.59
CA ASP A 18 14.06 13.18 -11.97
C ASP A 18 14.24 13.38 -13.48
N GLY A 19 13.17 13.87 -14.17
CA GLY A 19 13.16 14.10 -15.61
C GLY A 19 12.73 12.93 -16.49
N PHE A 20 12.45 11.75 -15.92
CA PHE A 20 12.04 10.54 -16.65
C PHE A 20 10.57 10.22 -16.38
N GLU A 21 9.86 9.79 -17.44
CA GLU A 21 8.48 9.30 -17.31
C GLU A 21 8.46 7.98 -16.54
N ILE A 22 7.58 7.89 -15.54
CA ILE A 22 7.37 6.69 -14.73
C ILE A 22 5.89 6.28 -14.72
N ASP A 23 5.62 5.05 -14.34
CA ASP A 23 4.26 4.57 -14.12
C ASP A 23 3.76 4.86 -12.69
N LEU A 24 2.45 4.72 -12.49
CA LEU A 24 1.81 4.92 -11.19
C LEU A 24 2.35 3.95 -10.13
N GLN A 25 2.69 2.73 -10.54
CA GLN A 25 3.20 1.72 -9.62
C GLN A 25 4.57 2.14 -9.06
N THR A 26 5.46 2.61 -9.91
CA THR A 26 6.77 3.15 -9.52
C THR A 26 6.63 4.34 -8.57
N MET A 27 5.66 5.24 -8.82
CA MET A 27 5.36 6.36 -7.92
C MET A 27 4.89 5.88 -6.55
N VAL A 28 3.97 4.90 -6.49
CA VAL A 28 3.44 4.35 -5.23
C VAL A 28 4.53 3.61 -4.42
N ASP A 29 5.48 2.99 -5.12
CA ASP A 29 6.59 2.26 -4.50
C ASP A 29 7.78 3.15 -4.13
N LEU A 30 7.75 4.41 -4.56
CA LEU A 30 8.81 5.37 -4.24
C LEU A 30 8.82 5.63 -2.73
N ASP A 31 10.01 5.53 -2.14
CA ASP A 31 10.19 5.88 -0.73
C ASP A 31 10.02 7.39 -0.53
N PRO A 32 9.04 7.84 0.27
CA PRO A 32 8.82 9.27 0.55
C PRO A 32 10.06 9.98 1.11
N GLU A 33 10.95 9.27 1.80
CA GLU A 33 12.17 9.86 2.35
C GLU A 33 13.20 10.24 1.27
N ARG A 34 13.09 9.64 0.07
CA ARG A 34 13.91 10.02 -1.08
C ARG A 34 13.44 11.28 -1.77
N VAL A 35 12.18 11.67 -1.58
CA VAL A 35 11.56 12.80 -2.28
C VAL A 35 12.02 14.12 -1.68
N GLU A 36 12.50 15.03 -2.53
CA GLU A 36 12.81 16.42 -2.21
C GLU A 36 11.60 17.31 -2.42
N SER A 37 10.99 17.18 -3.62
CA SER A 37 9.83 18.00 -4.00
C SER A 37 8.84 17.22 -4.87
N ILE A 38 7.57 17.63 -4.80
CA ILE A 38 6.51 17.18 -5.71
C ILE A 38 5.85 18.45 -6.25
N THR A 39 5.91 18.65 -7.56
CA THR A 39 5.31 19.78 -8.25
C THR A 39 4.20 19.31 -9.18
N LEU A 40 3.02 19.92 -9.05
CA LEU A 40 1.89 19.66 -9.92
C LEU A 40 1.75 20.78 -10.95
N LEU A 41 1.93 20.45 -12.21
CA LEU A 41 1.75 21.35 -13.34
C LEU A 41 0.40 21.07 -14.02
N LYS A 42 -0.50 22.03 -14.02
CA LYS A 42 -1.86 21.90 -14.59
C LYS A 42 -2.12 22.81 -15.80
N ASP A 43 -1.20 23.70 -16.10
CA ASP A 43 -1.41 24.78 -17.06
C ASP A 43 -0.83 24.49 -18.45
N ALA A 44 -1.02 25.45 -19.38
CA ALA A 44 -0.41 25.42 -20.71
C ALA A 44 1.12 25.26 -20.68
N ALA A 45 1.78 25.64 -19.57
CA ALA A 45 3.20 25.41 -19.35
C ALA A 45 3.57 23.92 -19.32
N ALA A 46 2.71 23.06 -18.76
CA ALA A 46 2.92 21.61 -18.74
C ALA A 46 2.92 21.03 -20.16
N THR A 47 1.94 21.43 -20.97
CA THR A 47 1.84 20.97 -22.35
C THR A 47 2.94 21.52 -23.26
N ALA A 48 3.47 22.70 -22.95
CA ALA A 48 4.60 23.27 -23.68
C ALA A 48 5.91 22.50 -23.46
N ILE A 49 6.11 21.92 -22.26
CA ILE A 49 7.32 21.18 -21.91
C ILE A 49 7.18 19.68 -22.26
N TYR A 50 6.02 19.08 -21.97
CA TYR A 50 5.81 17.62 -22.05
C TYR A 50 4.87 17.19 -23.18
N GLY A 51 4.40 18.12 -24.00
CA GLY A 51 3.57 17.85 -25.17
C GLY A 51 2.15 17.38 -24.82
N SER A 52 1.53 16.65 -25.76
CA SER A 52 0.13 16.18 -25.64
C SER A 52 -0.10 15.20 -24.50
N LYS A 53 0.92 14.49 -24.03
CA LYS A 53 0.83 13.59 -22.85
C LYS A 53 0.49 14.34 -21.58
N ALA A 54 0.75 15.64 -21.50
CA ALA A 54 0.48 16.49 -20.34
C ALA A 54 -0.95 17.06 -20.30
N ALA A 55 -1.85 16.64 -21.18
CA ALA A 55 -3.22 17.16 -21.26
C ALA A 55 -4.00 17.08 -19.95
N ASN A 56 -3.69 16.06 -19.12
CA ASN A 56 -4.31 15.85 -17.80
C ASN A 56 -3.46 16.40 -16.63
N GLY A 57 -2.45 17.24 -16.94
CA GLY A 57 -1.45 17.71 -15.98
C GLY A 57 -0.24 16.80 -15.87
N VAL A 58 0.79 17.31 -15.18
CA VAL A 58 2.05 16.59 -14.94
C VAL A 58 2.38 16.67 -13.45
N ILE A 59 2.73 15.53 -12.86
CA ILE A 59 3.30 15.46 -11.52
C ILE A 59 4.80 15.25 -11.70
N VAL A 60 5.58 16.26 -11.32
CA VAL A 60 7.05 16.21 -11.33
C VAL A 60 7.53 15.90 -9.92
N ILE A 61 8.27 14.83 -9.78
CA ILE A 61 8.85 14.37 -8.52
C ILE A 61 10.37 14.51 -8.65
N GLU A 62 10.98 15.18 -7.71
CA GLU A 62 12.43 15.33 -7.62
C GLU A 62 12.94 14.62 -6.39
N THR A 63 14.00 13.82 -6.55
CA THR A 63 14.65 13.14 -5.43
C THR A 63 15.77 13.99 -4.84
N LYS A 64 16.04 13.79 -3.55
CA LYS A 64 17.11 14.47 -2.82
C LYS A 64 18.46 14.18 -3.45
N ALA A 65 19.15 15.21 -3.90
CA ALA A 65 20.49 15.10 -4.48
C ALA A 65 21.51 14.60 -3.44
N PRO A 66 22.57 13.85 -3.87
CA PRO A 66 23.63 13.44 -2.99
C PRO A 66 24.36 14.64 -2.38
N LEU A 67 24.59 14.59 -1.06
CA LEU A 67 25.30 15.63 -0.34
C LEU A 67 26.82 15.41 -0.41
N PRO A 68 27.64 16.48 -0.52
CA PRO A 68 29.09 16.35 -0.46
C PRO A 68 29.55 16.10 0.98
N GLY A 69 30.70 15.49 1.12
CA GLY A 69 31.38 15.24 2.39
C GLY A 69 31.85 13.80 2.54
N ASP A 70 32.31 13.46 3.72
CA ASP A 70 32.73 12.11 4.06
C ASP A 70 31.56 11.12 3.91
N LEU A 71 31.90 9.84 3.75
CA LEU A 71 30.90 8.77 3.66
C LEU A 71 29.97 8.80 4.87
N ARG A 72 28.68 8.97 4.60
CA ARG A 72 27.61 8.86 5.58
C ARG A 72 26.78 7.63 5.31
N ILE A 73 26.49 6.91 6.38
CA ILE A 73 25.59 5.76 6.35
C ILE A 73 24.39 6.09 7.21
N THR A 74 23.22 6.11 6.60
CA THR A 74 21.96 6.39 7.28
C THR A 74 21.08 5.14 7.20
N TYR A 75 20.53 4.73 8.34
CA TYR A 75 19.51 3.69 8.41
C TYR A 75 18.17 4.32 8.81
N ALA A 76 17.13 3.98 8.05
CA ALA A 76 15.75 4.34 8.35
C ALA A 76 14.91 3.08 8.55
N GLY A 77 14.21 3.00 9.66
CA GLY A 77 13.28 1.91 9.98
C GLY A 77 11.92 2.45 10.37
N ASN A 78 10.85 1.83 9.86
CA ASN A 78 9.48 2.14 10.23
C ASN A 78 8.72 0.86 10.49
N ILE A 79 7.93 0.86 11.58
CA ILE A 79 7.01 -0.23 11.92
C ILE A 79 5.62 0.38 12.06
N ARG A 80 4.63 -0.25 11.41
CA ARG A 80 3.23 0.12 11.51
C ARG A 80 2.41 -1.09 11.90
N LEU A 81 1.52 -0.91 12.86
CA LEU A 81 0.54 -1.90 13.28
C LEU A 81 -0.83 -1.49 12.74
N GLU A 82 -1.49 -2.38 12.02
CA GLU A 82 -2.87 -2.24 11.58
C GLU A 82 -3.74 -3.29 12.25
N LEU A 83 -4.79 -2.82 12.91
CA LEU A 83 -5.76 -3.65 13.61
C LEU A 83 -7.11 -3.50 12.91
N PRO A 84 -7.79 -4.60 12.54
CA PRO A 84 -9.15 -4.50 12.04
C PRO A 84 -10.08 -4.05 13.16
N ASP A 85 -10.91 -3.07 12.89
CA ASP A 85 -11.94 -2.62 13.81
C ASP A 85 -13.32 -3.12 13.32
N LEU A 86 -13.86 -4.11 14.02
CA LEU A 86 -15.18 -4.69 13.75
C LEU A 86 -16.25 -4.14 14.68
N SER A 87 -15.94 -3.20 15.57
CA SER A 87 -16.87 -2.66 16.57
C SER A 87 -18.06 -1.91 15.96
N GLY A 88 -17.96 -1.47 14.71
CA GLY A 88 -19.06 -0.83 13.98
C GLY A 88 -20.12 -1.80 13.43
N TYR A 89 -19.90 -3.11 13.54
CA TYR A 89 -20.84 -4.14 13.10
C TYR A 89 -21.56 -4.72 14.30
N ASP A 90 -22.87 -4.42 14.41
CA ASP A 90 -23.73 -4.97 15.46
C ASP A 90 -24.34 -6.30 15.00
N LEU A 91 -23.53 -7.36 15.05
CA LEU A 91 -23.91 -8.70 14.63
C LEU A 91 -24.36 -9.54 15.82
N LEU A 92 -25.39 -10.35 15.57
CA LEU A 92 -25.85 -11.33 16.54
C LEU A 92 -24.80 -12.43 16.73
N ASN A 93 -24.56 -12.81 17.97
CA ASN A 93 -23.82 -14.03 18.28
C ASN A 93 -24.65 -15.29 17.95
N ALA A 94 -24.02 -16.48 18.01
CA ALA A 94 -24.67 -17.71 17.60
C ALA A 94 -25.96 -18.04 18.41
N GLU A 95 -25.97 -17.69 19.71
CA GLU A 95 -27.15 -17.89 20.55
C GLU A 95 -28.28 -16.90 20.21
N GLU A 96 -27.94 -15.63 20.06
CA GLU A 96 -28.88 -14.58 19.67
C GLU A 96 -29.47 -14.85 18.30
N LYS A 97 -28.65 -15.27 17.33
CA LYS A 97 -29.09 -15.64 15.99
C LYS A 97 -30.10 -16.79 16.06
N LEU A 98 -29.79 -17.87 16.76
CA LEU A 98 -30.70 -19.03 16.91
C LEU A 98 -32.02 -18.64 17.57
N ARG A 99 -31.98 -17.70 18.54
CA ARG A 99 -33.18 -17.17 19.20
C ARG A 99 -34.03 -16.37 18.22
N VAL A 100 -33.43 -15.48 17.47
CA VAL A 100 -34.13 -14.65 16.46
C VAL A 100 -34.74 -15.52 15.38
N GLU A 101 -34.01 -16.51 14.87
CA GLU A 101 -34.49 -17.46 13.87
C GLU A 101 -35.71 -18.26 14.39
N LYS A 102 -35.69 -18.68 15.67
CA LYS A 102 -36.85 -19.35 16.30
C LYS A 102 -38.04 -18.42 16.41
N MET A 103 -37.82 -17.15 16.86
CA MET A 103 -38.89 -16.14 16.95
C MET A 103 -39.48 -15.78 15.58
N ALA A 104 -38.69 -15.80 14.53
CA ALA A 104 -39.09 -15.56 13.16
C ALA A 104 -39.81 -16.74 12.50
N GLY A 105 -39.96 -17.87 13.22
CA GLY A 105 -40.70 -19.05 12.74
C GLY A 105 -39.90 -19.97 11.81
N TYR A 106 -38.55 -19.84 11.76
CA TYR A 106 -37.72 -20.77 10.96
C TYR A 106 -37.77 -22.21 11.43
N TYR A 107 -38.15 -22.45 12.69
CA TYR A 107 -38.26 -23.77 13.30
C TYR A 107 -39.66 -23.95 13.92
N PRO A 108 -40.71 -24.11 13.07
CA PRO A 108 -42.09 -24.25 13.59
C PRO A 108 -42.25 -25.54 14.34
N GLU A 109 -42.92 -25.47 15.51
CA GLU A 109 -43.10 -26.62 16.41
C GLU A 109 -44.08 -27.64 15.84
N ASP A 110 -45.02 -27.21 14.98
CA ASP A 110 -46.05 -28.05 14.34
C ASP A 110 -45.62 -28.58 12.97
N SER A 111 -44.37 -28.36 12.58
CA SER A 111 -43.87 -28.80 11.29
C SER A 111 -43.13 -30.15 11.41
N ASP A 112 -42.75 -30.65 10.23
CA ASP A 112 -42.02 -31.88 10.04
C ASP A 112 -40.89 -32.07 11.09
N TYR A 113 -40.79 -33.29 11.64
CA TYR A 113 -39.80 -33.70 12.64
C TYR A 113 -38.36 -33.21 12.35
N SER A 114 -38.08 -33.00 11.08
CA SER A 114 -36.77 -32.50 10.61
C SER A 114 -36.39 -31.12 11.15
N TYR A 115 -37.29 -30.15 11.21
CA TYR A 115 -37.00 -28.77 11.67
C TYR A 115 -36.71 -28.73 13.18
N VAL A 116 -37.44 -29.53 13.97
CA VAL A 116 -37.18 -29.66 15.40
C VAL A 116 -35.81 -30.27 15.66
N GLN A 117 -35.42 -31.29 14.89
CA GLN A 117 -34.08 -31.88 15.00
C GLN A 117 -32.96 -30.92 14.64
N ILE A 118 -33.12 -30.12 13.56
CA ILE A 118 -32.15 -29.10 13.14
C ILE A 118 -31.96 -28.06 14.25
N TYR A 119 -33.06 -27.55 14.82
CA TYR A 119 -32.98 -26.61 15.94
C TYR A 119 -32.23 -27.19 17.13
N GLN A 120 -32.55 -28.43 17.52
CA GLN A 120 -31.89 -29.12 18.64
C GLN A 120 -30.40 -29.40 18.35
N GLN A 121 -30.05 -29.65 17.11
CA GLN A 121 -28.65 -29.77 16.69
C GLN A 121 -27.89 -28.46 16.86
N TYR A 122 -28.41 -27.35 16.32
CA TYR A 122 -27.78 -26.02 16.45
C TYR A 122 -27.71 -25.58 17.93
N LEU A 123 -28.75 -25.82 18.71
CA LEU A 123 -28.76 -25.53 20.14
C LEU A 123 -27.66 -26.31 20.90
N ARG A 124 -27.42 -27.56 20.52
CA ARG A 124 -26.31 -28.33 21.11
C ARG A 124 -24.95 -27.75 20.76
N GLU A 125 -24.75 -27.32 19.50
CA GLU A 125 -23.48 -26.73 19.09
C GLU A 125 -23.24 -25.38 19.79
N VAL A 126 -24.25 -24.53 19.90
CA VAL A 126 -24.20 -23.26 20.65
C VAL A 126 -23.84 -23.54 22.13
N ARG A 127 -24.48 -24.55 22.76
CA ARG A 127 -24.18 -24.95 24.16
C ARG A 127 -22.79 -25.53 24.33
N ARG A 128 -22.17 -26.07 23.30
CA ARG A 128 -20.77 -26.51 23.26
C ARG A 128 -19.79 -25.34 23.09
N GLY A 129 -20.28 -24.13 22.92
CA GLY A 129 -19.47 -22.91 22.76
C GLY A 129 -19.15 -22.56 21.31
N VAL A 130 -19.82 -23.13 20.33
CA VAL A 130 -19.67 -22.74 18.93
C VAL A 130 -20.26 -21.33 18.76
N ASN A 131 -19.38 -20.37 18.55
CA ASN A 131 -19.70 -18.97 18.27
C ASN A 131 -18.68 -18.40 17.30
N THR A 132 -18.87 -18.66 16.02
CA THR A 132 -17.91 -18.27 14.99
C THR A 132 -18.24 -16.85 14.48
N ASP A 133 -17.33 -15.92 14.70
CA ASP A 133 -17.38 -14.62 14.04
C ASP A 133 -16.78 -14.73 12.63
N TRP A 134 -17.65 -14.81 11.64
CA TRP A 134 -17.27 -14.97 10.25
C TRP A 134 -16.59 -13.71 9.67
N LEU A 135 -16.77 -12.55 10.30
CA LEU A 135 -16.06 -11.33 9.88
C LEU A 135 -14.60 -11.33 10.34
N ASP A 136 -14.33 -11.91 11.52
CA ASP A 136 -12.96 -11.97 12.05
C ASP A 136 -12.11 -13.06 11.37
N ILE A 137 -12.74 -14.16 10.93
CA ILE A 137 -12.01 -15.29 10.33
C ILE A 137 -11.05 -14.89 9.21
N PRO A 138 -11.41 -14.02 8.23
CA PRO A 138 -10.50 -13.64 7.16
C PRO A 138 -9.50 -12.57 7.60
N LEU A 139 -9.57 -12.08 8.82
CA LEU A 139 -8.77 -10.96 9.30
C LEU A 139 -7.60 -11.40 10.18
N ARG A 140 -6.65 -10.51 10.31
CA ARG A 140 -5.49 -10.62 11.22
C ARG A 140 -4.99 -9.23 11.61
N ASN A 141 -4.32 -9.15 12.73
CA ASN A 141 -3.48 -7.99 13.04
C ASN A 141 -2.30 -7.98 12.07
N ALA A 142 -2.07 -6.87 11.40
CA ALA A 142 -1.02 -6.75 10.42
C ALA A 142 0.14 -5.89 10.94
N VAL A 143 1.34 -6.45 10.96
CA VAL A 143 2.57 -5.73 11.31
C VAL A 143 3.34 -5.47 10.02
N GLN A 144 3.33 -4.22 9.61
CA GLN A 144 4.08 -3.75 8.45
C GLN A 144 5.43 -3.22 8.92
N HIS A 145 6.48 -3.44 8.13
CA HIS A 145 7.78 -2.88 8.42
C HIS A 145 8.52 -2.48 7.15
N ARG A 146 9.28 -1.40 7.27
CA ARG A 146 10.15 -0.88 6.23
C ARG A 146 11.54 -0.67 6.80
N HIS A 147 12.54 -1.04 6.02
CA HIS A 147 13.96 -0.83 6.34
C HIS A 147 14.67 -0.27 5.12
N ALA A 148 15.46 0.76 5.32
CA ALA A 148 16.26 1.36 4.26
C ALA A 148 17.64 1.73 4.78
N VAL A 149 18.64 1.56 3.93
CA VAL A 149 20.01 2.00 4.15
C VAL A 149 20.40 2.93 3.02
N THR A 150 20.92 4.08 3.38
CA THR A 150 21.45 5.06 2.43
C THR A 150 22.93 5.28 2.72
N LEU A 151 23.76 5.14 1.69
CA LEU A 151 25.15 5.52 1.72
C LEU A 151 25.35 6.72 0.78
N GLU A 152 25.86 7.82 1.30
CA GLU A 152 26.12 9.01 0.48
C GLU A 152 27.43 9.67 0.86
N GLY A 153 28.04 10.34 -0.11
CA GLY A 153 29.28 11.06 0.09
C GLY A 153 29.86 11.60 -1.20
N GLY A 154 31.11 12.01 -1.14
CA GLY A 154 31.84 12.50 -2.28
C GLY A 154 32.30 13.94 -2.11
N ASP A 155 33.00 14.44 -3.10
CA ASP A 155 33.57 15.77 -3.10
C ASP A 155 32.76 16.79 -3.93
N ARG A 156 33.37 17.91 -4.29
CA ARG A 156 32.70 18.93 -5.13
C ARG A 156 32.54 18.49 -6.59
N ALA A 157 33.37 17.55 -7.05
CA ALA A 157 33.37 17.09 -8.44
C ALA A 157 32.49 15.85 -8.62
N LEU A 158 32.61 14.89 -7.74
CA LEU A 158 31.84 13.62 -7.80
C LEU A 158 31.12 13.38 -6.49
N ARG A 159 29.80 13.23 -6.54
CA ARG A 159 28.96 12.81 -5.41
C ARG A 159 28.22 11.55 -5.77
N TYR A 160 27.98 10.75 -4.77
CA TYR A 160 27.24 9.51 -4.92
C TYR A 160 26.26 9.31 -3.77
N LYS A 161 25.17 8.62 -4.07
CA LYS A 161 24.18 8.17 -3.11
C LYS A 161 23.65 6.82 -3.56
N LEU A 162 23.87 5.81 -2.75
CA LEU A 162 23.31 4.48 -2.90
C LEU A 162 22.19 4.30 -1.87
N TYR A 163 21.01 3.98 -2.35
CA TYR A 163 19.85 3.65 -1.53
C TYR A 163 19.49 2.19 -1.74
N VAL A 164 19.28 1.46 -0.65
CA VAL A 164 18.74 0.09 -0.67
C VAL A 164 17.64 0.02 0.39
N GLY A 165 16.44 -0.32 -0.03
CA GLY A 165 15.26 -0.40 0.84
C GLY A 165 14.43 -1.65 0.61
N GLY A 166 13.75 -2.08 1.66
CA GLY A 166 12.77 -3.15 1.63
C GLY A 166 11.52 -2.79 2.42
N ASN A 167 10.35 -3.04 1.84
CA ASN A 167 9.08 -2.80 2.48
C ASN A 167 8.26 -4.11 2.48
N PHE A 168 7.79 -4.51 3.65
CA PHE A 168 6.91 -5.65 3.85
C PHE A 168 5.59 -5.15 4.42
N THR A 169 4.54 -5.22 3.60
CA THR A 169 3.22 -4.66 3.90
C THR A 169 2.16 -5.75 3.83
N PRO A 170 2.02 -6.57 4.88
CA PRO A 170 0.85 -7.44 5.02
C PRO A 170 -0.38 -6.57 5.27
N GLY A 171 -1.50 -6.91 4.63
CA GLY A 171 -2.81 -6.31 4.94
C GLY A 171 -3.51 -7.00 6.10
N VAL A 172 -4.55 -6.37 6.64
CA VAL A 172 -5.43 -6.94 7.67
C VAL A 172 -6.23 -8.14 7.16
N MET A 173 -6.48 -8.25 5.87
CA MET A 173 -7.02 -9.46 5.27
C MET A 173 -5.91 -10.51 5.15
N LYS A 174 -6.17 -11.74 5.59
CA LYS A 174 -5.27 -12.88 5.37
C LYS A 174 -4.99 -13.02 3.88
N GLU A 175 -3.81 -13.54 3.53
CA GLU A 175 -3.32 -13.69 2.14
C GLU A 175 -3.05 -12.37 1.39
N SER A 176 -3.45 -11.21 1.91
CA SER A 176 -3.06 -9.91 1.34
C SER A 176 -1.67 -9.53 1.84
N THR A 177 -0.68 -9.56 0.96
CA THR A 177 0.70 -9.19 1.33
C THR A 177 1.41 -8.57 0.12
N ARG A 178 2.06 -7.43 0.35
CA ARG A 178 2.93 -6.78 -0.62
C ARG A 178 4.36 -6.74 -0.11
N LYS A 179 5.31 -7.07 -0.97
CA LYS A 179 6.74 -6.97 -0.71
C LYS A 179 7.36 -6.13 -1.81
N THR A 180 8.08 -5.08 -1.43
CA THR A 180 8.79 -4.22 -2.38
C THR A 180 10.26 -4.14 -1.97
N GLN A 181 11.15 -4.27 -2.93
CA GLN A 181 12.58 -4.06 -2.77
C GLN A 181 13.02 -3.00 -3.77
N THR A 182 13.76 -2.03 -3.30
CA THR A 182 14.22 -0.91 -4.11
C THR A 182 15.72 -0.74 -3.95
N ALA A 183 16.42 -0.59 -5.06
CA ALA A 183 17.81 -0.17 -5.08
C ALA A 183 17.93 1.01 -6.05
N ALA A 184 18.61 2.07 -5.64
CA ALA A 184 18.84 3.24 -6.48
C ALA A 184 20.28 3.75 -6.28
N LEU A 185 20.88 4.21 -7.37
CA LEU A 185 22.19 4.82 -7.38
C LEU A 185 22.10 6.17 -8.08
N ASP A 186 22.35 7.22 -7.32
CA ASP A 186 22.42 8.57 -7.82
C ASP A 186 23.89 9.02 -7.88
N LEU A 187 24.32 9.43 -9.06
CA LEU A 187 25.67 9.95 -9.30
C LEU A 187 25.55 11.38 -9.83
N SER A 188 26.24 12.30 -9.21
CA SER A 188 26.34 13.68 -9.67
C SER A 188 27.80 14.02 -9.94
N TYR A 189 28.11 14.28 -11.20
CA TYR A 189 29.44 14.71 -11.61
C TYR A 189 29.40 16.13 -12.14
N ARG A 190 30.19 17.02 -11.55
CA ARG A 190 30.32 18.42 -11.99
C ARG A 190 31.65 18.59 -12.70
N PHE A 191 31.58 18.78 -14.00
CA PHE A 191 32.73 19.18 -14.79
C PHE A 191 32.87 20.69 -14.73
N ASN A 192 34.02 21.18 -14.23
CA ASN A 192 34.35 22.61 -14.35
C ASN A 192 34.70 22.89 -15.81
N LYS A 193 33.73 23.39 -16.57
CA LYS A 193 34.01 23.90 -17.89
C LYS A 193 34.76 25.22 -17.72
N LEU A 194 36.07 25.21 -17.97
CA LEU A 194 36.78 26.44 -18.24
C LEU A 194 36.12 27.08 -19.49
N LEU A 195 35.42 28.16 -19.31
CA LEU A 195 35.07 29.03 -20.41
C LEU A 195 36.34 29.76 -20.75
N ILE A 196 36.96 29.44 -21.89
CA ILE A 196 38.00 30.23 -22.54
C ILE A 196 37.30 31.35 -23.29
#